data_5a6392ef3d620711838c214599d0644c
#
_entry.id   5a6392ef3d620711838c214599d0644c
#
_cell.length_a   1.000
_cell.length_b   1.000
_cell.length_c   1.000
_cell.angle_alpha   90.00
_cell.angle_beta   90.00
_cell.angle_gamma   90.00
#
_symmetry.space_group_name_H-M   'P 1'
#
loop_
_entity.id
_entity.type
_entity.pdbx_description
1 polymer ?
#
loop_
_entity_poly.entity_id
_entity_poly.type
_entity_poly.pdbx_seq_one_letter_code
_entity_poly.pdbx_strand_id
1 'polypeptide(L)'
;MQFQLSKKKDSSKTREKLWYEFCFQYATIDTLKGRYNKSEKWVRNQLAAYELPERNILPRTMGAIMDATKIGHEWLFVVRDPHAKENVYMAVVSSESTLCYQLAMQKLTQRGFTVSALVGDGKIAVSWLFKGILSQMCHFHQKQIVIRCITLNPQLPAGVELLLVINMLTVSTEIVFTKLFTDWCEKWDMFLKEKSLNEKTRRLTYTHRKLRSARDSIKRHLPYLFTFERYPELNIPNTTNSLDGSFTKVKKSIGVHAGLSHEQKMKMVMTLLGGKL
;
A
#
# COMPACT_ATOMS: atom_id res chain seq x y z
N MET A 1 21.75 45.24 -10.03
CA MET A 1 20.62 44.41 -9.60
C MET A 1 20.38 43.13 -10.44
N GLN A 2 20.67 43.11 -11.74
CA GLN A 2 20.49 41.94 -12.63
C GLN A 2 21.41 40.73 -12.29
N PHE A 3 22.62 40.97 -11.80
CA PHE A 3 23.59 39.91 -11.44
C PHE A 3 23.17 39.02 -10.22
N GLN A 4 22.38 39.55 -9.32
CA GLN A 4 21.91 38.76 -8.15
C GLN A 4 20.72 37.85 -8.47
N LEU A 5 19.88 38.23 -9.45
CA LEU A 5 18.74 37.43 -9.88
C LEU A 5 19.17 36.16 -10.69
N SER A 6 20.20 36.31 -11.55
CA SER A 6 20.74 35.17 -12.29
C SER A 6 21.44 34.15 -11.38
N LYS A 7 22.22 34.58 -10.39
CA LYS A 7 22.86 33.71 -9.40
C LYS A 7 21.85 32.96 -8.52
N LYS A 8 20.72 33.58 -8.15
CA LYS A 8 19.65 32.91 -7.38
C LYS A 8 18.94 31.85 -8.23
N LYS A 9 18.68 32.10 -9.48
CA LYS A 9 18.00 31.17 -10.39
C LYS A 9 18.86 29.93 -10.69
N ASP A 10 20.17 30.12 -10.91
CA ASP A 10 21.11 29.00 -11.09
C ASP A 10 21.27 28.15 -9.84
N SER A 11 21.26 28.73 -8.65
CA SER A 11 21.34 27.99 -7.40
C SER A 11 20.09 27.15 -7.12
N SER A 12 18.90 27.60 -7.53
CA SER A 12 17.65 26.84 -7.39
C SER A 12 17.63 25.61 -8.29
N LYS A 13 17.95 25.76 -9.56
CA LYS A 13 18.07 24.65 -10.52
C LYS A 13 19.11 23.62 -10.08
N THR A 14 20.24 24.07 -9.56
CA THR A 14 21.28 23.17 -9.04
C THR A 14 20.79 22.39 -7.82
N ARG A 15 20.03 23.01 -6.90
CA ARG A 15 19.44 22.32 -5.75
C ARG A 15 18.43 21.26 -6.17
N GLU A 16 17.56 21.60 -7.10
CA GLU A 16 16.57 20.68 -7.66
C GLU A 16 17.24 19.47 -8.30
N LYS A 17 18.26 19.68 -9.12
CA LYS A 17 19.04 18.62 -9.76
C LYS A 17 19.73 17.73 -8.72
N LEU A 18 20.40 18.32 -7.73
CA LEU A 18 21.04 17.60 -6.63
C LEU A 18 20.03 16.75 -5.86
N TRP A 19 18.88 17.35 -5.53
CA TRP A 19 17.81 16.65 -4.79
C TRP A 19 17.22 15.51 -5.63
N TYR A 20 17.02 15.71 -6.92
CA TYR A 20 16.56 14.68 -7.84
C TYR A 20 17.55 13.50 -7.91
N GLU A 21 18.84 13.77 -8.12
CA GLU A 21 19.87 12.75 -8.16
C GLU A 21 19.96 11.98 -6.83
N PHE A 22 19.84 12.69 -5.71
CA PHE A 22 19.83 12.11 -4.37
C PHE A 22 18.63 11.18 -4.16
N CYS A 23 17.42 11.63 -4.48
CA CYS A 23 16.19 10.84 -4.21
C CYS A 23 15.94 9.73 -5.24
N PHE A 24 16.11 10.01 -6.53
CA PHE A 24 15.67 9.12 -7.61
C PHE A 24 16.81 8.32 -8.26
N GLN A 25 18.04 8.81 -8.20
CA GLN A 25 19.20 8.11 -8.73
C GLN A 25 20.06 7.45 -7.64
N TYR A 26 19.62 7.51 -6.39
CA TYR A 26 20.32 6.94 -5.22
C TYR A 26 21.76 7.46 -5.05
N ALA A 27 22.03 8.68 -5.53
CA ALA A 27 23.36 9.28 -5.43
C ALA A 27 23.72 9.59 -3.97
N THR A 28 24.78 9.02 -3.46
CA THR A 28 25.27 9.30 -2.10
C THR A 28 25.89 10.70 -2.01
N ILE A 29 26.11 11.20 -0.79
CA ILE A 29 26.82 12.47 -0.57
C ILE A 29 28.19 12.45 -1.26
N ASP A 30 28.94 11.34 -1.16
CA ASP A 30 30.26 11.23 -1.79
C ASP A 30 30.18 11.22 -3.32
N THR A 31 29.18 10.55 -3.89
CA THR A 31 28.92 10.61 -5.33
C THR A 31 28.64 12.03 -5.78
N LEU A 32 27.82 12.77 -5.04
CA LEU A 32 27.49 14.15 -5.35
C LEU A 32 28.69 15.10 -5.17
N LYS A 33 29.50 14.92 -4.14
CA LYS A 33 30.78 15.65 -3.96
C LYS A 33 31.66 15.53 -5.18
N GLY A 34 31.91 14.29 -5.63
CA GLY A 34 32.75 14.05 -6.81
C GLY A 34 32.15 14.64 -8.09
N ARG A 35 30.83 14.42 -8.31
CA ARG A 35 30.15 14.88 -9.54
C ARG A 35 30.11 16.41 -9.68
N TYR A 36 29.92 17.12 -8.57
CA TYR A 36 29.81 18.58 -8.56
C TYR A 36 31.13 19.27 -8.21
N ASN A 37 32.19 18.54 -7.89
CA ASN A 37 33.47 19.08 -7.41
C ASN A 37 33.26 20.08 -6.25
N LYS A 38 32.50 19.66 -5.22
CA LYS A 38 32.15 20.48 -4.06
C LYS A 38 32.42 19.73 -2.76
N SER A 39 32.54 20.50 -1.65
CA SER A 39 32.71 19.93 -0.31
C SER A 39 31.42 19.22 0.15
N GLU A 40 31.57 18.27 1.05
CA GLU A 40 30.45 17.61 1.71
C GLU A 40 29.48 18.60 2.37
N LYS A 41 30.02 19.58 3.10
CA LYS A 41 29.23 20.65 3.73
C LYS A 41 28.38 21.41 2.72
N TRP A 42 28.94 21.69 1.54
CA TRP A 42 28.19 22.36 0.48
C TRP A 42 27.04 21.51 -0.02
N VAL A 43 27.27 20.20 -0.31
CA VAL A 43 26.23 19.27 -0.74
C VAL A 43 25.12 19.18 0.29
N ARG A 44 25.47 18.96 1.56
CA ARG A 44 24.47 18.88 2.65
C ARG A 44 23.65 20.17 2.77
N ASN A 45 24.27 21.33 2.65
CA ASN A 45 23.57 22.61 2.70
C ASN A 45 22.61 22.77 1.50
N GLN A 46 22.97 22.34 0.29
CA GLN A 46 22.07 22.39 -0.86
C GLN A 46 20.87 21.44 -0.71
N LEU A 47 21.11 20.21 -0.23
CA LEU A 47 20.03 19.26 0.05
C LEU A 47 19.08 19.74 1.15
N ALA A 48 19.62 20.35 2.23
CA ALA A 48 18.82 20.94 3.29
C ALA A 48 17.97 22.12 2.81
N ALA A 49 18.56 22.99 2.00
CA ALA A 49 17.91 24.19 1.47
C ALA A 49 16.94 23.95 0.30
N TYR A 50 16.80 22.71 -0.16
CA TYR A 50 15.78 22.39 -1.17
C TYR A 50 14.39 22.40 -0.50
N GLU A 51 13.46 23.10 -1.10
CA GLU A 51 12.06 23.15 -0.66
C GLU A 51 11.19 22.33 -1.60
N LEU A 52 10.31 21.54 -1.01
CA LEU A 52 9.34 20.76 -1.79
C LEU A 52 8.31 21.69 -2.39
N PRO A 53 8.05 21.58 -3.71
CA PRO A 53 6.96 22.33 -4.32
C PRO A 53 5.61 21.86 -3.75
N GLU A 54 4.74 22.81 -3.48
CA GLU A 54 3.34 22.53 -3.17
C GLU A 54 2.64 22.02 -4.42
N ARG A 55 1.77 21.00 -4.21
CA ARG A 55 0.97 20.44 -5.30
C ARG A 55 -0.47 20.91 -5.19
N ASN A 56 -0.95 21.49 -6.26
CA ASN A 56 -2.37 21.77 -6.40
C ASN A 56 -3.03 20.61 -7.16
N ILE A 57 -3.62 19.69 -6.41
CA ILE A 57 -4.36 18.55 -6.98
C ILE A 57 -5.83 18.94 -7.04
N LEU A 58 -6.38 18.98 -8.25
CA LEU A 58 -7.78 19.34 -8.48
C LEU A 58 -8.72 18.25 -7.92
N PRO A 59 -9.77 18.65 -7.18
CA PRO A 59 -10.75 17.74 -6.66
C PRO A 59 -11.54 17.08 -7.79
N ARG A 60 -11.91 15.80 -7.56
CA ARG A 60 -12.66 14.98 -8.53
C ARG A 60 -13.31 13.79 -7.86
N THR A 61 -14.20 13.11 -8.59
CA THR A 61 -14.69 11.78 -8.22
C THR A 61 -13.66 10.73 -8.62
N MET A 62 -13.36 9.79 -7.71
CA MET A 62 -12.36 8.77 -7.95
C MET A 62 -12.64 7.48 -7.17
N GLY A 63 -12.14 6.36 -7.68
CA GLY A 63 -11.83 5.19 -6.86
C GLY A 63 -10.51 5.44 -6.12
N ALA A 64 -10.42 5.10 -4.84
CA ALA A 64 -9.24 5.36 -4.04
C ALA A 64 -8.56 4.07 -3.60
N ILE A 65 -7.24 3.97 -3.78
CA ILE A 65 -6.42 2.97 -3.10
C ILE A 65 -5.97 3.58 -1.78
N MET A 66 -6.20 2.86 -0.68
CA MET A 66 -5.75 3.23 0.65
C MET A 66 -4.87 2.14 1.23
N ASP A 67 -3.67 2.52 1.66
CA ASP A 67 -2.73 1.59 2.28
C ASP A 67 -1.73 2.35 3.16
N ALA A 68 -1.07 1.62 4.08
CA ALA A 68 -0.04 2.15 4.94
C ALA A 68 1.23 1.30 4.88
N THR A 69 2.37 1.96 4.99
CA THR A 69 3.65 1.28 5.07
C THR A 69 4.48 1.78 6.24
N LYS A 70 5.22 0.87 6.87
CA LYS A 70 6.10 1.21 7.98
C LYS A 70 7.39 1.84 7.47
N ILE A 71 7.76 2.99 8.03
CA ILE A 71 8.98 3.73 7.78
C ILE A 71 9.67 4.00 9.12
N GLY A 72 10.70 3.20 9.45
CA GLY A 72 11.30 3.25 10.78
C GLY A 72 10.31 2.82 11.87
N HIS A 73 10.01 3.71 12.80
CA HIS A 73 9.06 3.48 13.89
C HIS A 73 7.63 3.98 13.59
N GLU A 74 7.46 4.71 12.49
CA GLU A 74 6.20 5.34 12.10
C GLU A 74 5.56 4.61 10.92
N TRP A 75 4.29 4.93 10.69
CA TRP A 75 3.56 4.46 9.53
C TRP A 75 3.25 5.65 8.62
N LEU A 76 3.43 5.45 7.34
CA LEU A 76 2.99 6.37 6.31
C LEU A 76 1.69 5.84 5.70
N PHE A 77 0.60 6.55 5.95
CA PHE A 77 -0.70 6.28 5.35
C PHE A 77 -0.88 7.12 4.09
N VAL A 78 -1.29 6.48 2.99
CA VAL A 78 -1.42 7.14 1.68
C VAL A 78 -2.76 6.79 1.06
N VAL A 79 -3.40 7.80 0.48
CA VAL A 79 -4.54 7.63 -0.42
C VAL A 79 -4.11 8.03 -1.82
N ARG A 80 -4.33 7.12 -2.76
CA ARG A 80 -3.94 7.26 -4.16
C ARG A 80 -5.14 7.16 -5.08
N ASP A 81 -5.22 8.08 -6.03
CA ASP A 81 -6.04 7.91 -7.23
C ASP A 81 -5.26 7.04 -8.23
N PRO A 82 -5.71 5.80 -8.51
CA PRO A 82 -5.00 4.90 -9.40
C PRO A 82 -5.03 5.34 -10.86
N HIS A 83 -6.08 6.05 -11.30
CA HIS A 83 -6.23 6.53 -12.67
C HIS A 83 -5.32 7.69 -12.97
N ALA A 84 -5.38 8.74 -12.15
CA ALA A 84 -4.49 9.87 -12.27
C ALA A 84 -3.05 9.54 -11.85
N LYS A 85 -2.83 8.37 -11.23
CA LYS A 85 -1.55 7.94 -10.63
C LYS A 85 -1.02 8.95 -9.60
N GLU A 86 -1.91 9.64 -8.91
CA GLU A 86 -1.62 10.69 -7.95
C GLU A 86 -1.92 10.28 -6.53
N ASN A 87 -1.01 10.58 -5.61
CA ASN A 87 -1.28 10.48 -4.18
C ASN A 87 -2.02 11.76 -3.77
N VAL A 88 -3.26 11.64 -3.35
CA VAL A 88 -4.16 12.76 -3.02
C VAL A 88 -4.20 13.08 -1.53
N TYR A 89 -3.73 12.15 -0.70
CA TYR A 89 -3.58 12.33 0.75
C TYR A 89 -2.40 11.50 1.27
N MET A 90 -1.64 12.08 2.18
CA MET A 90 -0.55 11.40 2.88
C MET A 90 -0.50 11.89 4.33
N ALA A 91 -0.29 10.98 5.26
CA ALA A 91 -0.12 11.29 6.67
C ALA A 91 0.86 10.32 7.33
N VAL A 92 1.69 10.87 8.24
CA VAL A 92 2.49 10.06 9.15
C VAL A 92 1.63 9.77 10.37
N VAL A 93 1.52 8.50 10.73
CA VAL A 93 0.66 8.02 11.81
C VAL A 93 1.42 7.03 12.70
N SER A 94 1.03 6.90 13.94
CA SER A 94 1.64 5.95 14.88
C SER A 94 1.31 4.49 14.57
N SER A 95 0.12 4.27 14.00
CA SER A 95 -0.34 2.95 13.58
C SER A 95 -1.42 3.09 12.51
N GLU A 96 -1.54 2.09 11.66
CA GLU A 96 -2.64 2.00 10.72
C GLU A 96 -3.92 1.57 11.45
N SER A 97 -4.77 2.54 11.74
CA SER A 97 -6.03 2.36 12.46
C SER A 97 -7.22 2.81 11.62
N THR A 98 -8.42 2.43 12.04
CA THR A 98 -9.68 2.89 11.44
C THR A 98 -9.79 4.42 11.39
N LEU A 99 -9.24 5.09 12.42
CA LEU A 99 -9.21 6.55 12.49
C LEU A 99 -8.43 7.18 11.32
N CYS A 100 -7.34 6.53 10.86
CA CYS A 100 -6.57 7.04 9.71
C CYS A 100 -7.43 7.13 8.45
N TYR A 101 -8.28 6.12 8.21
CA TYR A 101 -9.21 6.10 7.09
C TYR A 101 -10.28 7.18 7.21
N GLN A 102 -10.85 7.37 8.42
CA GLN A 102 -11.85 8.41 8.69
C GLN A 102 -11.28 9.81 8.44
N LEU A 103 -10.10 10.10 9.01
CA LEU A 103 -9.44 11.39 8.83
C LEU A 103 -9.08 11.66 7.37
N ALA A 104 -8.59 10.65 6.67
CA ALA A 104 -8.29 10.78 5.24
C ALA A 104 -9.55 11.11 4.43
N MET A 105 -10.65 10.38 4.65
CA MET A 105 -11.92 10.64 3.97
C MET A 105 -12.45 12.03 4.28
N GLN A 106 -12.44 12.44 5.55
CA GLN A 106 -12.86 13.78 5.96
C GLN A 106 -12.03 14.88 5.25
N LYS A 107 -10.71 14.71 5.21
CA LYS A 107 -9.81 15.66 4.52
C LYS A 107 -10.04 15.71 3.01
N LEU A 108 -10.26 14.56 2.39
CA LEU A 108 -10.58 14.49 0.96
C LEU A 108 -11.91 15.20 0.65
N THR A 109 -12.95 14.95 1.44
CA THR A 109 -14.25 15.61 1.31
C THR A 109 -14.12 17.13 1.50
N GLN A 110 -13.39 17.59 2.52
CA GLN A 110 -13.12 19.01 2.74
C GLN A 110 -12.40 19.68 1.57
N ARG A 111 -11.58 18.92 0.82
CA ARG A 111 -10.88 19.39 -0.39
C ARG A 111 -11.73 19.23 -1.66
N GLY A 112 -12.99 18.79 -1.55
CA GLY A 112 -13.92 18.63 -2.66
C GLY A 112 -13.80 17.32 -3.44
N PHE A 113 -13.03 16.34 -2.95
CA PHE A 113 -12.97 15.01 -3.58
C PHE A 113 -14.20 14.18 -3.21
N THR A 114 -14.66 13.37 -4.17
CA THR A 114 -15.69 12.35 -3.96
C THR A 114 -15.07 10.98 -4.19
N VAL A 115 -15.13 10.10 -3.18
CA VAL A 115 -14.63 8.73 -3.28
C VAL A 115 -15.80 7.79 -3.57
N SER A 116 -15.82 7.18 -4.74
CA SER A 116 -16.87 6.23 -5.19
C SER A 116 -16.58 4.80 -4.78
N ALA A 117 -15.32 4.43 -4.68
CA ALA A 117 -14.88 3.10 -4.27
C ALA A 117 -13.56 3.14 -3.50
N LEU A 118 -13.39 2.18 -2.58
CA LEU A 118 -12.17 1.98 -1.80
C LEU A 118 -11.54 0.63 -2.12
N VAL A 119 -10.25 0.62 -2.42
CA VAL A 119 -9.44 -0.58 -2.61
C VAL A 119 -8.42 -0.67 -1.48
N GLY A 120 -8.39 -1.79 -0.77
CA GLY A 120 -7.49 -1.93 0.38
C GLY A 120 -7.23 -3.39 0.78
N ASP A 121 -6.57 -3.56 1.94
CA ASP A 121 -6.13 -4.84 2.48
C ASP A 121 -7.23 -5.70 3.14
N GLY A 122 -8.49 -5.25 3.06
CA GLY A 122 -9.64 -5.97 3.61
C GLY A 122 -9.86 -5.76 5.11
N LYS A 123 -9.38 -4.67 5.67
CA LYS A 123 -9.81 -4.26 7.02
C LYS A 123 -11.30 -3.94 6.98
N ILE A 124 -12.11 -4.93 7.38
CA ILE A 124 -13.57 -4.92 7.30
C ILE A 124 -14.19 -3.71 8.00
N ALA A 125 -13.54 -3.20 9.05
CA ALA A 125 -13.96 -1.98 9.71
C ALA A 125 -14.12 -0.79 8.73
N VAL A 126 -13.38 -0.79 7.63
CA VAL A 126 -13.44 0.27 6.61
C VAL A 126 -14.75 0.22 5.83
N SER A 127 -15.22 -0.98 5.43
CA SER A 127 -16.49 -1.12 4.71
C SER A 127 -17.72 -0.76 5.55
N TRP A 128 -17.62 -0.94 6.88
CA TRP A 128 -18.68 -0.56 7.82
C TRP A 128 -18.73 0.95 8.09
N LEU A 129 -17.57 1.60 8.04
CA LEU A 129 -17.45 3.04 8.28
C LEU A 129 -18.00 3.88 7.14
N PHE A 130 -17.88 3.40 5.91
CA PHE A 130 -18.20 4.17 4.72
C PHE A 130 -19.39 3.57 4.00
N LYS A 131 -20.57 3.58 4.67
CA LYS A 131 -21.83 3.15 4.06
C LYS A 131 -22.06 3.92 2.75
N GLY A 132 -22.33 3.20 1.68
CA GLY A 132 -22.54 3.77 0.34
C GLY A 132 -21.29 3.92 -0.52
N ILE A 133 -20.09 3.64 0.02
CA ILE A 133 -18.86 3.56 -0.78
C ILE A 133 -18.57 2.10 -1.09
N LEU A 134 -18.37 1.79 -2.37
CA LEU A 134 -18.01 0.44 -2.80
C LEU A 134 -16.65 0.04 -2.24
N SER A 135 -16.55 -1.19 -1.75
CA SER A 135 -15.29 -1.73 -1.22
C SER A 135 -14.78 -2.85 -2.12
N GLN A 136 -13.51 -2.78 -2.50
CA GLN A 136 -12.78 -3.82 -3.21
C GLN A 136 -11.66 -4.35 -2.32
N MET A 137 -11.68 -5.64 -2.02
CA MET A 137 -10.56 -6.32 -1.38
C MET A 137 -9.44 -6.54 -2.37
N CYS A 138 -8.24 -6.11 -2.04
CA CYS A 138 -7.04 -6.34 -2.86
C CYS A 138 -6.77 -7.85 -3.01
N HIS A 139 -6.74 -8.34 -4.24
CA HIS A 139 -6.48 -9.75 -4.54
C HIS A 139 -5.11 -10.21 -4.03
N PHE A 140 -4.09 -9.35 -4.16
CA PHE A 140 -2.75 -9.67 -3.66
C PHE A 140 -2.77 -9.88 -2.14
N HIS A 141 -3.40 -8.97 -1.38
CA HIS A 141 -3.51 -9.10 0.07
C HIS A 141 -4.34 -10.33 0.49
N GLN A 142 -5.45 -10.62 -0.21
CA GLN A 142 -6.22 -11.84 0.05
C GLN A 142 -5.37 -13.10 -0.17
N LYS A 143 -4.63 -13.18 -1.26
CA LYS A 143 -3.71 -14.27 -1.53
C LYS A 143 -2.64 -14.40 -0.44
N GLN A 144 -2.05 -13.29 0.00
CA GLN A 144 -1.06 -13.29 1.09
C GLN A 144 -1.65 -13.76 2.43
N ILE A 145 -2.90 -13.42 2.75
CA ILE A 145 -3.59 -13.91 3.97
C ILE A 145 -3.69 -15.43 3.92
N VAL A 146 -4.12 -16.00 2.80
CA VAL A 146 -4.23 -17.45 2.63
C VAL A 146 -2.86 -18.11 2.71
N ILE A 147 -1.86 -17.62 1.98
CA ILE A 147 -0.48 -18.17 1.99
C ILE A 147 0.13 -18.14 3.39
N ARG A 148 -0.10 -17.11 4.20
CA ARG A 148 0.36 -17.09 5.61
C ARG A 148 -0.25 -18.22 6.45
N CYS A 149 -1.44 -18.70 6.10
CA CYS A 149 -2.08 -19.81 6.78
C CYS A 149 -1.57 -21.17 6.30
N ILE A 150 -1.39 -21.36 4.98
CA ILE A 150 -1.12 -22.67 4.38
C ILE A 150 0.32 -22.84 3.88
N THR A 151 1.12 -21.77 3.85
CA THR A 151 2.47 -21.66 3.26
C THR A 151 2.46 -21.72 1.72
N LEU A 152 3.63 -21.50 1.10
CA LEU A 152 3.82 -21.67 -0.36
C LEU A 152 4.01 -23.14 -0.77
N ASN A 153 4.32 -24.02 0.20
CA ASN A 153 4.50 -25.44 -0.02
C ASN A 153 3.70 -26.24 1.03
N PRO A 154 2.35 -26.25 0.92
CA PRO A 154 1.49 -26.97 1.86
C PRO A 154 1.67 -28.47 1.72
N GLN A 155 1.73 -29.17 2.86
CA GLN A 155 1.93 -30.63 2.88
C GLN A 155 0.59 -31.39 2.87
N LEU A 156 -0.48 -30.77 3.32
CA LEU A 156 -1.80 -31.40 3.35
C LEU A 156 -2.49 -31.25 1.99
N PRO A 157 -3.11 -32.31 1.44
CA PRO A 157 -3.80 -32.24 0.15
C PRO A 157 -4.82 -31.09 0.07
N ALA A 158 -5.60 -30.88 1.14
CA ALA A 158 -6.54 -29.76 1.22
C ALA A 158 -5.83 -28.39 1.10
N GLY A 159 -4.62 -28.27 1.63
CA GLY A 159 -3.81 -27.06 1.51
C GLY A 159 -3.26 -26.86 0.10
N VAL A 160 -2.80 -27.95 -0.54
CA VAL A 160 -2.32 -27.93 -1.94
C VAL A 160 -3.43 -27.45 -2.87
N GLU A 161 -4.61 -28.04 -2.75
CA GLU A 161 -5.76 -27.64 -3.57
C GLU A 161 -6.21 -26.20 -3.27
N LEU A 162 -6.22 -25.76 -2.01
CA LEU A 162 -6.55 -24.38 -1.67
C LEU A 162 -5.55 -23.38 -2.25
N LEU A 163 -4.26 -23.75 -2.34
CA LEU A 163 -3.25 -22.95 -2.99
C LEU A 163 -3.53 -22.79 -4.50
N LEU A 164 -3.99 -23.85 -5.17
CA LEU A 164 -4.41 -23.77 -6.57
C LEU A 164 -5.64 -22.87 -6.72
N VAL A 165 -6.66 -23.05 -5.88
CA VAL A 165 -7.85 -22.18 -5.88
C VAL A 165 -7.50 -20.73 -5.71
N ILE A 166 -6.69 -20.37 -4.70
CA ILE A 166 -6.34 -18.96 -4.45
C ILE A 166 -5.47 -18.34 -5.56
N ASN A 167 -4.69 -19.15 -6.28
CA ASN A 167 -3.94 -18.69 -7.43
C ASN A 167 -4.85 -18.31 -8.62
N MET A 168 -6.05 -18.88 -8.70
CA MET A 168 -7.04 -18.51 -9.73
C MET A 168 -7.69 -17.14 -9.46
N LEU A 169 -7.61 -16.60 -8.24
CA LEU A 169 -8.28 -15.35 -7.86
C LEU A 169 -7.99 -14.18 -8.81
N THR A 170 -6.76 -14.08 -9.32
CA THR A 170 -6.34 -12.95 -10.15
C THR A 170 -6.61 -13.12 -11.65
N VAL A 171 -6.98 -14.33 -12.08
CA VAL A 171 -7.10 -14.70 -13.50
C VAL A 171 -8.48 -15.26 -13.88
N SER A 172 -9.37 -15.43 -12.89
CA SER A 172 -10.72 -15.93 -13.09
C SER A 172 -11.77 -14.85 -12.83
N THR A 173 -12.97 -15.07 -13.34
CA THR A 173 -14.16 -14.28 -13.02
C THR A 173 -14.72 -14.65 -11.65
N GLU A 174 -15.61 -13.81 -11.11
CA GLU A 174 -16.33 -14.08 -9.85
C GLU A 174 -17.03 -15.45 -9.87
N ILE A 175 -17.73 -15.77 -10.95
CA ILE A 175 -18.48 -17.03 -11.11
C ILE A 175 -17.54 -18.23 -11.01
N VAL A 176 -16.45 -18.21 -11.76
CA VAL A 176 -15.47 -19.31 -11.79
C VAL A 176 -14.78 -19.47 -10.45
N PHE A 177 -14.29 -18.36 -9.86
CA PHE A 177 -13.61 -18.42 -8.56
C PHE A 177 -14.54 -18.92 -7.45
N THR A 178 -15.76 -18.40 -7.39
CA THR A 178 -16.75 -18.80 -6.39
C THR A 178 -17.07 -20.28 -6.48
N LYS A 179 -17.24 -20.79 -7.72
CA LYS A 179 -17.46 -22.23 -7.93
C LYS A 179 -16.27 -23.07 -7.45
N LEU A 180 -15.06 -22.77 -7.86
CA LEU A 180 -13.85 -23.48 -7.44
C LEU A 180 -13.70 -23.50 -5.91
N PHE A 181 -13.95 -22.37 -5.28
CA PHE A 181 -13.86 -22.25 -3.82
C PHE A 181 -14.99 -23.02 -3.10
N THR A 182 -16.19 -23.00 -3.63
CA THR A 182 -17.34 -23.76 -3.09
C THR A 182 -17.09 -25.26 -3.20
N ASP A 183 -16.69 -25.74 -4.39
CA ASP A 183 -16.35 -27.15 -4.62
C ASP A 183 -15.25 -27.64 -3.64
N TRP A 184 -14.23 -26.79 -3.41
CA TRP A 184 -13.19 -27.07 -2.41
C TRP A 184 -13.76 -27.12 -0.99
N CYS A 185 -14.64 -26.21 -0.61
CA CYS A 185 -15.26 -26.17 0.70
C CYS A 185 -16.09 -27.43 0.96
N GLU A 186 -16.86 -27.89 -0.03
CA GLU A 186 -17.70 -29.10 0.08
C GLU A 186 -16.82 -30.35 0.17
N LYS A 187 -15.84 -30.50 -0.70
CA LYS A 187 -14.91 -31.63 -0.69
C LYS A 187 -14.20 -31.82 0.64
N TRP A 188 -13.78 -30.75 1.27
CA TRP A 188 -12.96 -30.81 2.48
C TRP A 188 -13.73 -30.52 3.77
N ASP A 189 -15.07 -30.45 3.73
CA ASP A 189 -15.90 -30.07 4.88
C ASP A 189 -15.68 -30.99 6.10
N MET A 190 -15.72 -32.29 5.90
CA MET A 190 -15.53 -33.26 6.98
C MET A 190 -14.12 -33.21 7.56
N PHE A 191 -13.09 -33.12 6.70
CA PHE A 191 -11.70 -32.98 7.11
C PHE A 191 -11.49 -31.72 7.96
N LEU A 192 -12.09 -30.61 7.56
CA LEU A 192 -12.00 -29.35 8.30
C LEU A 192 -12.77 -29.35 9.63
N LYS A 193 -13.68 -30.28 9.84
CA LYS A 193 -14.44 -30.48 11.10
C LYS A 193 -13.72 -31.37 12.11
N GLU A 194 -12.65 -32.05 11.72
CA GLU A 194 -11.85 -32.88 12.62
C GLU A 194 -11.36 -32.09 13.83
N LYS A 195 -11.45 -32.74 14.99
CA LYS A 195 -11.01 -32.19 16.27
C LYS A 195 -10.00 -33.13 16.95
N SER A 196 -9.00 -32.51 17.56
CA SER A 196 -8.02 -33.23 18.39
C SER A 196 -7.98 -32.61 19.78
N LEU A 197 -7.62 -33.43 20.76
CA LEU A 197 -7.42 -33.01 22.14
C LEU A 197 -6.11 -32.19 22.21
N ASN A 198 -6.20 -30.98 22.70
CA ASN A 198 -5.01 -30.17 22.98
C ASN A 198 -4.48 -30.65 24.36
N GLU A 199 -3.30 -31.27 24.36
CA GLU A 199 -2.69 -31.84 25.55
C GLU A 199 -2.45 -30.82 26.68
N LYS A 200 -2.12 -29.57 26.32
CA LYS A 200 -1.87 -28.49 27.29
C LYS A 200 -3.12 -27.95 27.95
N THR A 201 -4.19 -27.80 27.18
CA THR A 201 -5.44 -27.18 27.66
C THR A 201 -6.53 -28.23 28.01
N ARG A 202 -6.31 -29.48 27.63
CA ARG A 202 -7.28 -30.60 27.71
C ARG A 202 -8.65 -30.28 27.08
N ARG A 203 -8.65 -29.43 26.06
CA ARG A 203 -9.85 -29.05 25.29
C ARG A 203 -9.80 -29.60 23.87
N LEU A 204 -10.94 -30.05 23.39
CA LEU A 204 -11.09 -30.37 21.97
C LEU A 204 -10.99 -29.12 21.13
N THR A 205 -10.06 -29.10 20.18
CA THR A 205 -9.84 -28.00 19.24
C THR A 205 -9.81 -28.54 17.82
N TYR A 206 -10.17 -27.69 16.84
CA TYR A 206 -10.05 -28.09 15.45
C TYR A 206 -8.60 -28.42 15.10
N THR A 207 -8.40 -29.59 14.49
CA THR A 207 -7.08 -30.07 14.06
C THR A 207 -6.47 -29.15 13.00
N HIS A 208 -7.29 -28.75 12.03
CA HIS A 208 -6.84 -27.99 10.85
C HIS A 208 -7.12 -26.47 10.96
N ARG A 209 -6.76 -25.86 12.10
CA ARG A 209 -7.09 -24.46 12.41
C ARG A 209 -6.60 -23.48 11.34
N LYS A 210 -5.40 -23.66 10.81
CA LYS A 210 -4.83 -22.76 9.78
C LYS A 210 -5.61 -22.82 8.46
N LEU A 211 -5.97 -24.03 8.00
CA LEU A 211 -6.82 -24.21 6.82
C LEU A 211 -8.21 -23.60 7.01
N ARG A 212 -8.80 -23.77 8.19
CA ARG A 212 -10.06 -23.12 8.54
C ARG A 212 -9.95 -21.59 8.50
N SER A 213 -8.87 -21.05 9.07
CA SER A 213 -8.62 -19.58 9.03
C SER A 213 -8.48 -19.07 7.60
N ALA A 214 -7.79 -19.81 6.73
CA ALA A 214 -7.67 -19.48 5.31
C ALA A 214 -9.04 -19.49 4.62
N ARG A 215 -9.83 -20.56 4.78
CA ARG A 215 -11.20 -20.68 4.28
C ARG A 215 -12.08 -19.52 4.76
N ASP A 216 -12.08 -19.28 6.05
CA ASP A 216 -12.96 -18.28 6.67
C ASP A 216 -12.58 -16.85 6.25
N SER A 217 -11.29 -16.61 5.98
CA SER A 217 -10.84 -15.34 5.41
C SER A 217 -11.37 -15.14 3.98
N ILE A 218 -11.35 -16.16 3.12
CA ILE A 218 -11.93 -16.09 1.79
C ILE A 218 -13.44 -15.86 1.87
N LYS A 219 -14.17 -16.66 2.67
CA LYS A 219 -15.62 -16.51 2.87
C LYS A 219 -16.00 -15.09 3.27
N ARG A 220 -15.25 -14.50 4.19
CA ARG A 220 -15.48 -13.14 4.70
C ARG A 220 -15.29 -12.08 3.64
N HIS A 221 -14.28 -12.22 2.80
CA HIS A 221 -13.93 -11.21 1.80
C HIS A 221 -14.58 -11.44 0.45
N LEU A 222 -15.16 -12.62 0.20
CA LEU A 222 -15.77 -12.97 -1.09
C LEU A 222 -16.73 -11.90 -1.63
N PRO A 223 -17.60 -11.27 -0.80
CA PRO A 223 -18.47 -10.19 -1.29
C PRO A 223 -17.74 -8.96 -1.84
N TYR A 224 -16.46 -8.80 -1.51
CA TYR A 224 -15.64 -7.64 -1.85
C TYR A 224 -14.50 -7.96 -2.83
N LEU A 225 -14.32 -9.22 -3.22
CA LEU A 225 -13.21 -9.62 -4.10
C LEU A 225 -13.44 -9.22 -5.56
N PHE A 226 -14.68 -9.14 -6.01
CA PHE A 226 -15.02 -8.90 -7.41
C PHE A 226 -15.86 -7.64 -7.63
N THR A 227 -15.75 -6.67 -6.73
CA THR A 227 -16.42 -5.37 -6.88
C THR A 227 -16.00 -4.68 -8.18
N PHE A 228 -14.74 -4.79 -8.58
CA PHE A 228 -14.21 -4.26 -9.83
C PHE A 228 -14.90 -4.86 -11.09
N GLU A 229 -15.32 -6.14 -11.03
CA GLU A 229 -15.98 -6.85 -12.12
C GLU A 229 -17.48 -6.48 -12.19
N ARG A 230 -18.10 -6.25 -11.03
CA ARG A 230 -19.53 -5.87 -10.93
C ARG A 230 -19.81 -4.42 -11.36
N TYR A 231 -18.80 -3.54 -11.24
CA TYR A 231 -18.87 -2.11 -11.54
C TYR A 231 -17.75 -1.70 -12.50
N PRO A 232 -17.75 -2.23 -13.74
CA PRO A 232 -16.66 -2.00 -14.69
C PRO A 232 -16.54 -0.53 -15.10
N GLU A 233 -17.64 0.23 -15.07
CA GLU A 233 -17.67 1.67 -15.38
C GLU A 233 -16.83 2.51 -14.42
N LEU A 234 -16.62 2.03 -13.20
CA LEU A 234 -15.79 2.74 -12.21
C LEU A 234 -14.29 2.43 -12.35
N ASN A 235 -13.92 1.49 -13.21
CA ASN A 235 -12.53 1.07 -13.44
C ASN A 235 -11.75 0.81 -12.14
N ILE A 236 -12.39 0.20 -11.15
CA ILE A 236 -11.79 -0.09 -9.83
C ILE A 236 -10.64 -1.09 -10.02
N PRO A 237 -9.41 -0.81 -9.57
CA PRO A 237 -8.35 -1.81 -9.64
C PRO A 237 -8.61 -2.96 -8.64
N ASN A 238 -8.27 -4.18 -9.03
CA ASN A 238 -8.37 -5.35 -8.14
C ASN A 238 -7.16 -5.52 -7.21
N THR A 239 -6.14 -4.67 -7.31
CA THR A 239 -4.94 -4.70 -6.48
C THR A 239 -4.48 -3.31 -6.05
N THR A 240 -3.66 -3.25 -4.99
CA THR A 240 -2.97 -2.05 -4.51
C THR A 240 -1.56 -1.89 -5.09
N ASN A 241 -1.17 -2.71 -6.07
CA ASN A 241 0.21 -2.81 -6.59
C ASN A 241 0.83 -1.48 -7.00
N SER A 242 0.03 -0.52 -7.50
CA SER A 242 0.55 0.80 -7.88
C SER A 242 1.07 1.61 -6.69
N LEU A 243 0.51 1.39 -5.50
CA LEU A 243 0.96 2.01 -4.26
C LEU A 243 2.11 1.22 -3.64
N ASP A 244 2.02 -0.11 -3.62
CA ASP A 244 3.08 -1.01 -3.13
C ASP A 244 4.41 -0.80 -3.85
N GLY A 245 4.38 -0.61 -5.18
CA GLY A 245 5.55 -0.26 -5.98
C GLY A 245 6.16 1.08 -5.58
N SER A 246 5.33 2.07 -5.22
CA SER A 246 5.78 3.36 -4.71
C SER A 246 6.43 3.22 -3.33
N PHE A 247 5.84 2.42 -2.44
CA PHE A 247 6.41 2.13 -1.12
C PHE A 247 7.76 1.40 -1.20
N THR A 248 7.91 0.48 -2.14
CA THR A 248 9.18 -0.22 -2.39
C THR A 248 10.28 0.76 -2.80
N LYS A 249 9.99 1.71 -3.68
CA LYS A 249 10.95 2.77 -4.06
C LYS A 249 11.35 3.64 -2.87
N VAL A 250 10.36 4.06 -2.05
CA VAL A 250 10.60 4.84 -0.84
C VAL A 250 11.53 4.09 0.12
N LYS A 251 11.23 2.83 0.44
CA LYS A 251 12.05 2.01 1.35
C LYS A 251 13.47 1.81 0.83
N LYS A 252 13.63 1.56 -0.48
CA LYS A 252 14.94 1.42 -1.11
C LYS A 252 15.75 2.71 -0.98
N SER A 253 15.15 3.85 -1.29
CA SER A 253 15.83 5.15 -1.22
C SER A 253 16.26 5.49 0.22
N ILE A 254 15.38 5.29 1.20
CA ILE A 254 15.71 5.48 2.63
C ILE A 254 16.85 4.54 3.06
N GLY A 255 16.84 3.29 2.60
CA GLY A 255 17.89 2.30 2.91
C GLY A 255 19.26 2.71 2.42
N VAL A 256 19.37 3.31 1.22
CA VAL A 256 20.61 3.85 0.69
C VAL A 256 21.12 5.05 1.51
N HIS A 257 20.20 5.83 2.08
CA HIS A 257 20.49 7.07 2.81
C HIS A 257 20.26 6.93 4.32
N ALA A 258 20.79 5.88 4.94
CA ALA A 258 20.53 5.53 6.35
C ALA A 258 20.90 6.63 7.37
N GLY A 259 21.84 7.52 7.05
CA GLY A 259 22.32 8.60 7.94
C GLY A 259 21.49 9.88 7.93
N LEU A 260 20.32 9.90 7.27
CA LEU A 260 19.47 11.09 7.23
C LEU A 260 18.76 11.35 8.55
N SER A 261 18.60 12.63 8.90
CA SER A 261 17.71 13.05 9.98
C SER A 261 16.26 12.65 9.68
N HIS A 262 15.41 12.62 10.71
CA HIS A 262 13.99 12.34 10.52
C HIS A 262 13.32 13.28 9.53
N GLU A 263 13.56 14.58 9.65
CA GLU A 263 13.02 15.61 8.75
C GLU A 263 13.46 15.39 7.30
N GLN A 264 14.73 15.09 7.07
CA GLN A 264 15.26 14.80 5.74
C GLN A 264 14.67 13.51 5.13
N LYS A 265 14.46 12.47 5.97
CA LYS A 265 13.76 11.25 5.53
C LYS A 265 12.33 11.54 5.11
N MET A 266 11.59 12.30 5.91
CA MET A 266 10.20 12.67 5.58
C MET A 266 10.14 13.52 4.31
N LYS A 267 11.05 14.47 4.14
CA LYS A 267 11.18 15.27 2.92
C LYS A 267 11.44 14.39 1.70
N MET A 268 12.33 13.41 1.79
CA MET A 268 12.59 12.41 0.73
C MET A 268 11.34 11.57 0.44
N VAL A 269 10.66 11.08 1.47
CA VAL A 269 9.40 10.31 1.33
C VAL A 269 8.37 11.12 0.55
N MET A 270 8.13 12.35 0.95
CA MET A 270 7.18 13.25 0.27
C MET A 270 7.58 13.48 -1.19
N THR A 271 8.89 13.70 -1.46
CA THR A 271 9.41 13.84 -2.84
C THR A 271 9.09 12.61 -3.69
N LEU A 272 9.42 11.42 -3.19
CA LEU A 272 9.24 10.15 -3.92
C LEU A 272 7.76 9.80 -4.16
N LEU A 273 6.87 10.31 -3.32
CA LEU A 273 5.43 10.14 -3.45
C LEU A 273 4.73 11.29 -4.18
N GLY A 274 5.50 12.24 -4.73
CA GLY A 274 4.98 13.25 -5.64
C GLY A 274 4.91 14.67 -5.09
N GLY A 275 5.50 14.96 -3.91
CA GLY A 275 5.57 16.31 -3.36
C GLY A 275 4.70 16.54 -2.12
N LYS A 276 4.71 17.76 -1.61
CA LYS A 276 3.91 18.18 -0.46
C LYS A 276 2.45 18.35 -0.87
N LEU A 277 1.52 17.82 -0.05
CA LEU A 277 0.06 17.87 -0.26
C LEU A 277 -0.59 18.92 0.65
#